data_c44cd18b11c3fd67c3652255976d69f0
#
_entry.id   c44cd18b11c3fd67c3652255976d69f0
#
_cell.length_a   1.000
_cell.length_b   1.000
_cell.length_c   1.000
_cell.angle_alpha   90.00
_cell.angle_beta   90.00
_cell.angle_gamma   90.00
#
_symmetry.space_group_name_H-M   'P 1'
#
loop_
_entity.id
_entity.type
_entity.pdbx_description
1 polymer ?
#
loop_
_entity_poly.entity_id
_entity_poly.type
_entity_poly.pdbx_seq_one_letter_code
_entity_poly.pdbx_strand_id
1 'polypeptide(L)'
;MLDSQVTQTTADGRKIGGVMMEMKNITLRFGGVVAIKDISFDILEGEIRAIIGPNGAGKSSMLNVISGFYHPQDGEVWFHGKKRPAVKPYEVARQGIARTFQNIALFEGMTVLDNVMTGRLTQMKSGVFQQALWWGAAEREELENREICEKVIDFLEIQSIRKTPVARLPYGLKKRVELARALASEPKLLLL
;
A
#
# COMPACT_ATOMS: atom_id res chain seq x y z
N MET A 1 1.95 -2.56 30.91
CA MET A 1 1.78 -4.01 30.72
C MET A 1 1.49 -4.20 29.26
N LEU A 2 2.47 -4.70 28.50
CA LEU A 2 2.32 -5.00 27.07
C LEU A 2 1.66 -6.36 27.00
N ASP A 3 0.40 -6.36 26.58
CA ASP A 3 -0.38 -7.59 26.36
C ASP A 3 0.36 -8.46 25.35
N SER A 4 0.63 -9.69 25.77
CA SER A 4 1.24 -10.75 24.99
C SER A 4 0.45 -10.91 23.69
N GLN A 5 1.06 -10.59 22.56
CA GLN A 5 0.50 -10.80 21.22
C GLN A 5 0.26 -12.29 21.02
N VAL A 6 -0.98 -12.72 21.17
CA VAL A 6 -1.40 -14.09 20.87
C VAL A 6 -1.31 -14.27 19.36
N THR A 7 -0.24 -14.87 18.88
CA THR A 7 -0.10 -15.24 17.48
C THR A 7 -0.95 -16.48 17.23
N GLN A 8 -2.05 -16.33 16.50
CA GLN A 8 -2.86 -17.45 16.02
C GLN A 8 -2.30 -17.93 14.68
N THR A 9 -2.20 -19.24 14.49
CA THR A 9 -1.84 -19.81 13.18
C THR A 9 -3.12 -20.30 12.51
N THR A 10 -3.39 -19.80 11.30
CA THR A 10 -4.53 -20.22 10.50
C THR A 10 -4.31 -21.63 9.91
N ALA A 11 -5.38 -22.26 9.41
CA ALA A 11 -5.31 -23.61 8.83
C ALA A 11 -4.36 -23.70 7.61
N ASP A 12 -4.08 -22.59 6.94
CA ASP A 12 -3.12 -22.49 5.83
C ASP A 12 -1.69 -22.08 6.28
N GLY A 13 -1.41 -22.12 7.60
CA GLY A 13 -0.10 -21.87 8.17
C GLY A 13 0.29 -20.40 8.34
N ARG A 14 -0.60 -19.43 8.05
CA ARG A 14 -0.33 -18.03 8.29
C ARG A 14 -0.36 -17.70 9.79
N LYS A 15 0.55 -16.84 10.21
CA LYS A 15 0.59 -16.30 11.58
C LYS A 15 -0.20 -15.00 11.61
N ILE A 16 -1.25 -14.96 12.40
CA ILE A 16 -2.04 -13.75 12.67
C ILE A 16 -1.50 -13.13 13.96
N GLY A 17 -1.06 -11.88 13.87
CA GLY A 17 -0.53 -11.10 14.97
C GLY A 17 -1.56 -10.21 15.65
N GLY A 18 -1.09 -9.18 16.33
CA GLY A 18 -1.92 -8.20 17.00
C GLY A 18 -2.66 -7.27 16.02
N VAL A 19 -3.46 -6.37 16.60
CA VAL A 19 -4.20 -5.36 15.81
C VAL A 19 -3.22 -4.38 15.18
N MET A 20 -3.19 -4.36 13.84
CA MET A 20 -2.39 -3.41 13.06
C MET A 20 -3.14 -2.10 12.83
N MET A 21 -4.42 -2.17 12.49
CA MET A 21 -5.27 -1.01 12.24
C MET A 21 -6.63 -1.16 12.92
N GLU A 22 -7.12 -0.08 13.52
CA GLU A 22 -8.47 -0.01 14.09
C GLU A 22 -9.21 1.17 13.45
N MET A 23 -10.43 0.89 13.03
CA MET A 23 -11.39 1.87 12.57
C MET A 23 -12.51 1.94 13.63
N LYS A 24 -12.70 3.11 14.27
CA LYS A 24 -13.66 3.27 15.37
C LYS A 24 -14.74 4.28 15.01
N ASN A 25 -15.98 3.83 14.90
CA ASN A 25 -17.19 4.65 14.69
C ASN A 25 -17.07 5.59 13.47
N ILE A 26 -16.46 5.10 12.38
CA ILE A 26 -16.20 5.90 11.18
C ILE A 26 -17.50 6.33 10.51
N THR A 27 -17.68 7.63 10.38
CA THR A 27 -18.77 8.23 9.61
C THR A 27 -18.19 9.19 8.58
N LEU A 28 -18.58 9.00 7.32
CA LEU A 28 -18.14 9.82 6.19
C LEU A 28 -19.36 10.35 5.42
N ARG A 29 -19.40 11.67 5.24
CA ARG A 29 -20.49 12.38 4.52
C ARG A 29 -19.90 13.20 3.36
N PHE A 30 -20.65 13.25 2.27
CA PHE A 30 -20.40 14.13 1.13
C PHE A 30 -21.63 15.03 0.93
N GLY A 31 -21.55 16.28 1.35
CA GLY A 31 -22.74 17.14 1.39
C GLY A 31 -23.85 16.51 2.22
N GLY A 32 -25.02 16.29 1.62
CA GLY A 32 -26.16 15.65 2.27
C GLY A 32 -26.16 14.12 2.25
N VAL A 33 -25.17 13.47 1.60
CA VAL A 33 -25.12 12.02 1.44
C VAL A 33 -24.19 11.38 2.47
N VAL A 34 -24.71 10.42 3.24
CA VAL A 34 -23.91 9.60 4.17
C VAL A 34 -23.36 8.40 3.40
N ALA A 35 -22.05 8.41 3.13
CA ALA A 35 -21.37 7.33 2.40
C ALA A 35 -20.92 6.17 3.31
N ILE A 36 -20.57 6.48 4.57
CA ILE A 36 -20.23 5.51 5.61
C ILE A 36 -20.92 5.99 6.90
N LYS A 37 -21.56 5.10 7.63
CA LYS A 37 -22.28 5.43 8.86
C LYS A 37 -21.86 4.50 9.98
N ASP A 38 -21.16 5.03 10.96
CA ASP A 38 -20.82 4.38 12.23
C ASP A 38 -20.22 2.98 12.08
N ILE A 39 -19.20 2.84 11.24
CA ILE A 39 -18.53 1.56 10.97
C ILE A 39 -17.29 1.42 11.85
N SER A 40 -17.19 0.28 12.53
CA SER A 40 -16.02 -0.11 13.32
C SER A 40 -15.54 -1.50 12.93
N PHE A 41 -14.22 -1.66 12.77
CA PHE A 41 -13.56 -2.95 12.57
C PHE A 41 -12.05 -2.83 12.78
N ASP A 42 -11.40 -3.98 12.98
CA ASP A 42 -9.95 -4.09 13.14
C ASP A 42 -9.35 -4.85 11.96
N ILE A 43 -8.08 -4.60 11.67
CA ILE A 43 -7.25 -5.37 10.75
C ILE A 43 -6.05 -5.90 11.54
N LEU A 44 -5.84 -7.22 11.50
CA LEU A 44 -4.76 -7.88 12.21
C LEU A 44 -3.51 -8.03 11.32
N GLU A 45 -2.34 -8.16 11.94
CA GLU A 45 -1.11 -8.47 11.22
C GLU A 45 -1.20 -9.86 10.59
N GLY A 46 -0.83 -9.99 9.30
CA GLY A 46 -0.91 -11.25 8.55
C GLY A 46 -2.32 -11.67 8.12
N GLU A 47 -3.34 -10.85 8.39
CA GLU A 47 -4.71 -11.12 7.98
C GLU A 47 -4.95 -10.76 6.50
N ILE A 48 -5.83 -11.54 5.85
CA ILE A 48 -6.48 -11.15 4.59
C ILE A 48 -7.93 -10.82 4.94
N ARG A 49 -8.28 -9.55 4.81
CA ARG A 49 -9.65 -9.06 5.08
C ARG A 49 -10.32 -8.58 3.80
N ALA A 50 -11.56 -9.02 3.57
CA ALA A 50 -12.38 -8.56 2.46
C ALA A 50 -13.47 -7.58 2.95
N ILE A 51 -13.69 -6.51 2.19
CA ILE A 51 -14.83 -5.60 2.36
C ILE A 51 -15.87 -5.95 1.29
N ILE A 52 -16.99 -6.51 1.71
CA ILE A 52 -18.05 -7.01 0.82
C ILE A 52 -19.30 -6.13 0.98
N GLY A 53 -20.04 -5.95 -0.10
CA GLY A 53 -21.31 -5.22 -0.09
C GLY A 53 -21.77 -4.82 -1.49
N PRO A 54 -22.99 -4.35 -1.68
CA PRO A 54 -23.52 -3.89 -2.97
C PRO A 54 -22.79 -2.64 -3.48
N ASN A 55 -23.06 -2.26 -4.72
CA ASN A 55 -22.57 -0.99 -5.26
C ASN A 55 -23.18 0.18 -4.47
N GLY A 56 -22.36 1.19 -4.17
CA GLY A 56 -22.80 2.31 -3.32
C GLY A 56 -22.70 2.07 -1.81
N ALA A 57 -22.35 0.87 -1.33
CA ALA A 57 -22.22 0.57 0.11
C ALA A 57 -20.99 1.21 0.80
N GLY A 58 -20.28 2.13 0.15
CA GLY A 58 -19.15 2.84 0.77
C GLY A 58 -17.82 2.08 0.76
N LYS A 59 -17.69 0.93 0.09
CA LYS A 59 -16.45 0.13 0.06
C LYS A 59 -15.23 0.94 -0.38
N SER A 60 -15.31 1.58 -1.55
CA SER A 60 -14.22 2.43 -2.07
C SER A 60 -13.99 3.66 -1.19
N SER A 61 -15.05 4.20 -0.56
CA SER A 61 -14.93 5.30 0.39
C SER A 61 -14.16 4.90 1.64
N MET A 62 -14.37 3.66 2.14
CA MET A 62 -13.59 3.13 3.26
C MET A 62 -12.11 2.94 2.89
N LEU A 63 -11.81 2.38 1.71
CA LEU A 63 -10.44 2.30 1.22
C LEU A 63 -9.80 3.69 1.08
N ASN A 64 -10.57 4.71 0.67
CA ASN A 64 -10.11 6.09 0.62
C ASN A 64 -9.85 6.69 2.01
N VAL A 65 -10.61 6.31 3.03
CA VAL A 65 -10.32 6.69 4.43
C VAL A 65 -9.04 6.03 4.92
N ILE A 66 -8.88 4.72 4.68
CA ILE A 66 -7.67 3.99 5.08
C ILE A 66 -6.43 4.60 4.41
N SER A 67 -6.49 4.91 3.13
CA SER A 67 -5.37 5.47 2.36
C SER A 67 -5.19 6.99 2.50
N GLY A 68 -5.99 7.67 3.34
CA GLY A 68 -5.83 9.09 3.65
C GLY A 68 -6.34 10.07 2.58
N PHE A 69 -7.08 9.56 1.56
CA PHE A 69 -7.73 10.43 0.57
C PHE A 69 -8.97 11.13 1.12
N TYR A 70 -9.69 10.44 2.04
CA TYR A 70 -10.86 11.01 2.71
C TYR A 70 -10.63 11.04 4.21
N HIS A 71 -11.12 12.09 4.84
CA HIS A 71 -11.10 12.26 6.28
C HIS A 71 -12.53 12.13 6.80
N PRO A 72 -12.82 11.16 7.68
CA PRO A 72 -14.15 11.00 8.25
C PRO A 72 -14.47 12.20 9.14
N GLN A 73 -15.73 12.59 9.20
CA GLN A 73 -16.19 13.66 10.07
C GLN A 73 -16.33 13.19 11.53
N ASP A 74 -16.68 11.90 11.72
CA ASP A 74 -16.77 11.29 13.05
C ASP A 74 -15.96 9.98 13.06
N GLY A 75 -15.50 9.61 14.24
CA GLY A 75 -14.72 8.39 14.47
C GLY A 75 -13.22 8.61 14.46
N GLU A 76 -12.50 7.53 14.61
CA GLU A 76 -11.04 7.53 14.75
C GLU A 76 -10.41 6.39 13.95
N VAL A 77 -9.25 6.67 13.37
CA VAL A 77 -8.37 5.68 12.73
C VAL A 77 -7.13 5.51 13.60
N TRP A 78 -6.81 4.28 13.96
CA TRP A 78 -5.61 3.93 14.72
C TRP A 78 -4.73 3.01 13.89
N PHE A 79 -3.43 3.20 13.95
CA PHE A 79 -2.45 2.38 13.24
C PHE A 79 -1.29 2.06 14.17
N HIS A 80 -1.00 0.75 14.37
CA HIS A 80 -0.05 0.24 15.37
C HIS A 80 -0.24 0.89 16.75
N GLY A 81 -1.48 0.92 17.25
CA GLY A 81 -1.83 1.45 18.58
C GLY A 81 -1.71 2.97 18.72
N LYS A 82 -1.44 3.71 17.64
CA LYS A 82 -1.37 5.17 17.64
C LYS A 82 -2.54 5.76 16.86
N LYS A 83 -3.24 6.72 17.49
CA LYS A 83 -4.28 7.47 16.78
C LYS A 83 -3.67 8.21 15.58
N ARG A 84 -4.23 7.98 14.41
CA ARG A 84 -3.81 8.62 13.17
C ARG A 84 -4.63 9.90 12.97
N PRO A 85 -4.01 11.10 13.02
CA PRO A 85 -4.69 12.34 12.67
C PRO A 85 -5.07 12.35 11.19
N ALA A 86 -5.73 13.42 10.73
CA ALA A 86 -5.92 13.65 9.32
C ALA A 86 -4.55 13.78 8.63
N VAL A 87 -4.20 12.80 7.80
CA VAL A 87 -2.90 12.69 7.13
C VAL A 87 -3.09 12.69 5.61
N LYS A 88 -2.10 13.19 4.90
CA LYS A 88 -2.10 13.16 3.43
C LYS A 88 -1.70 11.77 2.92
N PRO A 89 -2.13 11.37 1.70
CA PRO A 89 -1.82 10.04 1.15
C PRO A 89 -0.34 9.68 1.12
N TYR A 90 0.55 10.65 0.88
CA TYR A 90 2.00 10.38 0.88
C TYR A 90 2.55 10.05 2.29
N GLU A 91 1.94 10.59 3.34
CA GLU A 91 2.29 10.25 4.74
C GLU A 91 1.81 8.85 5.09
N VAL A 92 0.63 8.47 4.58
CA VAL A 92 0.10 7.11 4.72
C VAL A 92 1.01 6.08 4.03
N ALA A 93 1.50 6.40 2.82
CA ALA A 93 2.47 5.56 2.12
C ALA A 93 3.77 5.39 2.93
N ARG A 94 4.28 6.46 3.57
CA ARG A 94 5.45 6.39 4.46
C ARG A 94 5.22 5.56 5.72
N GLN A 95 3.97 5.41 6.16
CA GLN A 95 3.61 4.52 7.27
C GLN A 95 3.63 3.04 6.86
N GLY A 96 3.81 2.74 5.58
CA GLY A 96 3.83 1.38 5.03
C GLY A 96 2.45 0.89 4.58
N ILE A 97 1.54 1.78 4.20
CA ILE A 97 0.24 1.42 3.61
C ILE A 97 0.32 1.69 2.12
N ALA A 98 0.33 0.63 1.30
CA ALA A 98 0.29 0.73 -0.15
C ALA A 98 -1.10 0.43 -0.69
N ARG A 99 -1.42 1.01 -1.84
CA ARG A 99 -2.69 0.80 -2.52
C ARG A 99 -2.49 0.65 -4.03
N THR A 100 -3.14 -0.36 -4.61
CA THR A 100 -3.37 -0.39 -6.06
C THR A 100 -4.63 0.41 -6.39
N PHE A 101 -4.69 0.98 -7.57
CA PHE A 101 -5.84 1.76 -8.00
C PHE A 101 -6.68 0.96 -9.02
N GLN A 102 -7.98 1.22 -9.03
CA GLN A 102 -8.88 0.60 -10.00
C GLN A 102 -8.51 0.97 -11.44
N ASN A 103 -8.05 2.21 -11.67
CA ASN A 103 -7.46 2.64 -12.92
C ASN A 103 -5.94 2.51 -12.84
N ILE A 104 -5.35 1.81 -13.79
CA ILE A 104 -3.92 1.56 -13.85
C ILE A 104 -3.17 2.88 -13.99
N ALA A 105 -2.40 3.26 -12.97
CA ALA A 105 -1.61 4.48 -12.92
C ALA A 105 -0.11 4.17 -13.12
N LEU A 106 0.25 3.59 -14.26
CA LEU A 106 1.63 3.30 -14.63
C LEU A 106 2.19 4.36 -15.58
N PHE A 107 3.49 4.57 -15.54
CA PHE A 107 4.20 5.44 -16.45
C PHE A 107 4.43 4.71 -17.77
N GLU A 108 3.62 4.96 -18.78
CA GLU A 108 3.58 4.20 -20.04
C GLU A 108 4.89 4.26 -20.83
N GLY A 109 5.62 5.36 -20.74
CA GLY A 109 6.92 5.54 -21.40
C GLY A 109 8.09 4.83 -20.72
N MET A 110 7.90 4.30 -19.50
CA MET A 110 8.92 3.59 -18.75
C MET A 110 8.81 2.08 -18.93
N THR A 111 9.93 1.36 -18.68
CA THR A 111 9.92 -0.10 -18.63
C THR A 111 9.18 -0.63 -17.41
N VAL A 112 8.89 -1.93 -17.39
CA VAL A 112 8.34 -2.61 -16.21
C VAL A 112 9.22 -2.39 -14.98
N LEU A 113 10.52 -2.62 -15.10
CA LEU A 113 11.47 -2.45 -13.99
C LEU A 113 11.46 -1.01 -13.47
N ASP A 114 11.50 -0.02 -14.36
CA ASP A 114 11.48 1.40 -13.93
C ASP A 114 10.18 1.75 -13.21
N ASN A 115 9.03 1.24 -13.68
CA ASN A 115 7.75 1.41 -12.99
C ASN A 115 7.78 0.78 -11.60
N VAL A 116 8.32 -0.42 -11.44
CA VAL A 116 8.44 -1.10 -10.14
C VAL A 116 9.37 -0.32 -9.22
N MET A 117 10.50 0.18 -9.75
CA MET A 117 11.46 1.03 -9.00
C MET A 117 10.82 2.30 -8.44
N THR A 118 9.80 2.87 -9.10
CA THR A 118 9.07 4.03 -8.52
C THR A 118 8.39 3.71 -7.20
N GLY A 119 8.07 2.44 -6.92
CA GLY A 119 7.54 2.00 -5.62
C GLY A 119 8.53 2.18 -4.48
N ARG A 120 9.84 2.23 -4.76
CA ARG A 120 10.90 2.43 -3.75
C ARG A 120 11.09 3.89 -3.36
N LEU A 121 10.56 4.85 -4.11
CA LEU A 121 10.78 6.29 -3.87
C LEU A 121 10.39 6.74 -2.44
N THR A 122 9.41 6.08 -1.82
CA THR A 122 9.00 6.38 -0.44
C THR A 122 9.98 5.85 0.62
N GLN A 123 10.84 4.91 0.24
CA GLN A 123 11.82 4.25 1.11
C GLN A 123 13.22 4.85 0.97
N MET A 124 13.50 5.57 -0.12
CA MET A 124 14.80 6.21 -0.36
C MET A 124 15.05 7.32 0.67
N LYS A 125 16.16 7.24 1.36
CA LYS A 125 16.57 8.18 2.41
C LYS A 125 17.39 9.35 1.84
N SER A 126 18.04 9.14 0.70
CA SER A 126 18.87 10.16 0.06
C SER A 126 18.01 11.17 -0.70
N GLY A 127 18.00 12.43 -0.25
CA GLY A 127 17.44 13.53 -1.02
C GLY A 127 18.28 13.79 -2.29
N VAL A 128 17.65 14.37 -3.32
CA VAL A 128 18.28 14.65 -4.63
C VAL A 128 19.62 15.39 -4.52
N PHE A 129 19.79 16.25 -3.50
CA PHE A 129 21.04 16.96 -3.22
C PHE A 129 22.14 16.09 -2.58
N GLN A 130 21.80 15.06 -1.81
CA GLN A 130 22.76 14.13 -1.24
C GLN A 130 23.29 13.12 -2.27
N GLN A 131 22.50 12.80 -3.27
CA GLN A 131 22.92 11.93 -4.38
C GLN A 131 24.05 12.55 -5.21
N ALA A 132 24.12 13.87 -5.31
CA ALA A 132 25.17 14.57 -6.06
C ALA A 132 26.54 14.59 -5.34
N LEU A 133 26.60 14.43 -4.02
CA LEU A 133 27.81 14.56 -3.20
C LEU A 133 28.40 13.24 -2.67
N TRP A 134 27.63 12.12 -2.72
CA TRP A 134 28.03 10.84 -2.14
C TRP A 134 27.85 9.69 -3.16
N TRP A 135 28.69 9.66 -4.17
CA TRP A 135 28.61 8.69 -5.27
C TRP A 135 28.53 7.23 -4.81
N GLY A 136 29.28 6.83 -3.80
CA GLY A 136 29.33 5.42 -3.38
C GLY A 136 28.14 4.96 -2.52
N ALA A 137 27.49 5.84 -1.73
CA ALA A 137 26.35 5.48 -0.90
C ALA A 137 25.05 5.43 -1.70
N ALA A 138 24.86 6.35 -2.65
CA ALA A 138 23.72 6.40 -3.54
C ALA A 138 23.69 5.16 -4.48
N GLU A 139 24.84 4.75 -4.99
CA GLU A 139 24.97 3.55 -5.84
C GLU A 139 24.59 2.27 -5.08
N ARG A 140 25.01 2.13 -3.82
CA ARG A 140 24.60 0.98 -2.99
C ARG A 140 23.09 0.98 -2.73
N GLU A 141 22.52 2.12 -2.37
CA GLU A 141 21.08 2.24 -2.15
C GLU A 141 20.27 1.91 -3.41
N GLU A 142 20.77 2.34 -4.58
CA GLU A 142 20.14 1.99 -5.87
C GLU A 142 20.22 0.49 -6.16
N LEU A 143 21.40 -0.14 -5.94
CA LEU A 143 21.58 -1.59 -6.13
C LEU A 143 20.67 -2.39 -5.19
N GLU A 144 20.58 -2.03 -3.90
CA GLU A 144 19.69 -2.67 -2.93
C GLU A 144 18.23 -2.54 -3.35
N ASN A 145 17.78 -1.35 -3.74
CA ASN A 145 16.43 -1.11 -4.21
C ASN A 145 16.11 -1.90 -5.48
N ARG A 146 17.08 -2.01 -6.40
CA ARG A 146 16.94 -2.80 -7.62
C ARG A 146 16.81 -4.29 -7.32
N GLU A 147 17.60 -4.81 -6.38
CA GLU A 147 17.51 -6.21 -5.95
C GLU A 147 16.14 -6.56 -5.38
N ILE A 148 15.56 -5.68 -4.56
CA ILE A 148 14.20 -5.84 -4.02
C ILE A 148 13.18 -5.86 -5.17
N CYS A 149 13.30 -4.95 -6.14
CA CYS A 149 12.41 -4.91 -7.29
C CYS A 149 12.51 -6.16 -8.17
N GLU A 150 13.72 -6.68 -8.41
CA GLU A 150 13.91 -7.93 -9.17
C GLU A 150 13.29 -9.13 -8.42
N LYS A 151 13.42 -9.22 -7.09
CA LYS A 151 12.73 -10.26 -6.28
C LYS A 151 11.21 -10.18 -6.42
N VAL A 152 10.62 -8.99 -6.45
CA VAL A 152 9.18 -8.80 -6.65
C VAL A 152 8.76 -9.18 -8.08
N ILE A 153 9.58 -8.82 -9.08
CA ILE A 153 9.37 -9.19 -10.48
C ILE A 153 9.39 -10.72 -10.65
N ASP A 154 10.32 -11.39 -9.98
CA ASP A 154 10.43 -12.86 -9.96
C ASP A 154 9.22 -13.49 -9.27
N PHE A 155 8.83 -12.99 -8.11
CA PHE A 155 7.66 -13.47 -7.38
C PHE A 155 6.36 -13.39 -8.19
N LEU A 156 6.20 -12.35 -9.03
CA LEU A 156 5.03 -12.16 -9.88
C LEU A 156 5.16 -12.79 -11.27
N GLU A 157 6.27 -13.50 -11.55
CA GLU A 157 6.52 -14.20 -12.81
C GLU A 157 6.46 -13.27 -14.04
N ILE A 158 7.06 -12.09 -13.94
CA ILE A 158 7.09 -11.08 -15.02
C ILE A 158 8.51 -10.73 -15.49
N GLN A 159 9.50 -11.59 -15.23
CA GLN A 159 10.92 -11.38 -15.60
C GLN A 159 11.12 -11.18 -17.10
N SER A 160 10.38 -11.94 -17.91
CA SER A 160 10.51 -11.92 -19.37
C SER A 160 10.17 -10.55 -19.98
N ILE A 161 9.35 -9.75 -19.28
CA ILE A 161 8.90 -8.43 -19.74
C ILE A 161 9.54 -7.27 -19.00
N ARG A 162 10.51 -7.51 -18.08
CA ARG A 162 11.06 -6.46 -17.19
C ARG A 162 11.62 -5.23 -17.92
N LYS A 163 12.16 -5.43 -19.14
CA LYS A 163 12.70 -4.37 -20.01
C LYS A 163 11.70 -3.83 -21.03
N THR A 164 10.48 -4.36 -21.04
CA THR A 164 9.44 -3.95 -22.00
C THR A 164 8.78 -2.65 -21.53
N PRO A 165 8.59 -1.65 -22.40
CA PRO A 165 7.78 -0.48 -22.11
C PRO A 165 6.35 -0.88 -21.73
N VAL A 166 5.81 -0.31 -20.66
CA VAL A 166 4.49 -0.66 -20.12
C VAL A 166 3.36 -0.37 -21.12
N ALA A 167 3.52 0.64 -21.99
CA ALA A 167 2.57 0.93 -23.05
C ALA A 167 2.24 -0.28 -23.94
N ARG A 168 3.22 -1.18 -24.16
CA ARG A 168 3.09 -2.36 -25.04
C ARG A 168 2.44 -3.58 -24.37
N LEU A 169 2.17 -3.49 -23.07
CA LEU A 169 1.66 -4.62 -22.32
C LEU A 169 0.13 -4.73 -22.41
N PRO A 170 -0.40 -5.95 -22.51
CA PRO A 170 -1.84 -6.17 -22.33
C PRO A 170 -2.27 -5.84 -20.89
N TYR A 171 -3.56 -5.57 -20.71
CA TYR A 171 -4.15 -5.12 -19.45
C TYR A 171 -3.79 -6.02 -18.25
N GLY A 172 -3.87 -7.34 -18.40
CA GLY A 172 -3.54 -8.29 -17.32
C GLY A 172 -2.11 -8.17 -16.82
N LEU A 173 -1.13 -7.97 -17.74
CA LEU A 173 0.26 -7.73 -17.35
C LEU A 173 0.46 -6.35 -16.72
N LYS A 174 -0.23 -5.31 -17.21
CA LYS A 174 -0.21 -4.00 -16.57
C LYS A 174 -0.69 -4.08 -15.10
N LYS A 175 -1.72 -4.89 -14.81
CA LYS A 175 -2.18 -5.14 -13.43
C LYS A 175 -1.14 -5.82 -12.56
N ARG A 176 -0.38 -6.79 -13.10
CA ARG A 176 0.74 -7.42 -12.38
C ARG A 176 1.85 -6.40 -12.09
N VAL A 177 2.17 -5.51 -13.03
CA VAL A 177 3.18 -4.45 -12.84
C VAL A 177 2.73 -3.45 -11.77
N GLU A 178 1.45 -3.09 -11.74
CA GLU A 178 0.89 -2.23 -10.70
C GLU A 178 1.01 -2.87 -9.31
N LEU A 179 0.70 -4.17 -9.19
CA LEU A 179 0.89 -4.94 -7.98
C LEU A 179 2.38 -5.02 -7.59
N ALA A 180 3.26 -5.27 -8.57
CA ALA A 180 4.71 -5.28 -8.35
C ALA A 180 5.20 -3.95 -7.76
N ARG A 181 4.75 -2.81 -8.30
CA ARG A 181 5.10 -1.50 -7.80
C ARG A 181 4.63 -1.30 -6.35
N ALA A 182 3.42 -1.75 -6.02
CA ALA A 182 2.90 -1.65 -4.66
C ALA A 182 3.70 -2.55 -3.70
N LEU A 183 4.04 -3.79 -4.09
CA LEU A 183 4.84 -4.72 -3.29
C LEU A 183 6.28 -4.24 -3.11
N ALA A 184 6.86 -3.59 -4.12
CA ALA A 184 8.23 -3.06 -4.05
C ALA A 184 8.38 -2.00 -2.94
N SER A 185 7.31 -1.34 -2.50
CA SER A 185 7.35 -0.45 -1.34
C SER A 185 7.45 -1.18 0.00
N GLU A 186 7.49 -2.53 0.02
CA GLU A 186 7.49 -3.39 1.22
C GLU A 186 6.39 -2.97 2.22
N PRO A 187 5.12 -2.96 1.78
CA PRO A 187 4.06 -2.43 2.61
C PRO A 187 3.72 -3.37 3.78
N LYS A 188 3.37 -2.77 4.92
CA LYS A 188 2.79 -3.47 6.07
C LYS A 188 1.31 -3.81 5.83
N LEU A 189 0.59 -2.93 5.12
CA LEU A 189 -0.80 -3.10 4.72
C LEU A 189 -0.92 -2.82 3.21
N LEU A 190 -1.43 -3.79 2.46
CA LEU A 190 -1.69 -3.68 1.03
C LEU A 190 -3.20 -3.64 0.78
N LEU A 191 -3.68 -2.57 0.11
CA LEU A 191 -5.06 -2.39 -0.31
C LEU A 191 -5.18 -2.70 -1.81
N LEU A 192 -6.06 -3.63 -2.17
CA LEU A 192 -6.29 -4.10 -3.54
C LEU A 192 -7.67 -3.69 -4.06
#